data_2b5b0ad14cec38f6057adaef5018276c
#
_entry.id   2b5b0ad14cec38f6057adaef5018276c
#
_cell.length_a   1.000
_cell.length_b   1.000
_cell.length_c   1.000
_cell.angle_alpha   90.00
_cell.angle_beta   90.00
_cell.angle_gamma   90.00
#
_symmetry.space_group_name_H-M   'P 1'
#
loop_
_entity.id
_entity.type
_entity.pdbx_description
1 polymer ?
#
loop_
_entity_poly.entity_id
_entity_poly.type
_entity_poly.pdbx_seq_one_letter_code
_entity_poly.pdbx_strand_id
1 'polypeptide(L)'
;METELKEYTVKELCEGFTYSKADGKGLYGLAGKLTIQPEYQRNYLYIENKGEKEVAVIDSVMKKYPLGLLYFNKLPDGRLEVLDGQQRITSLGRYLINKFSYIKRDNLPYRFKALDKEERELIENTKMLAYICEGTESEIKEWFEIINIGGIRLNEQEKLNAIYSGPFVSTARKEFSNKEDPRLQKWECYISGSANRQEILQEALRWVSKGNIKDYMQEHRRDTNINELKNYFDDVISWIDQTFDDVYPRMKGLNWGELYERFHTTPYNHVEVSQRVKELYDDPCVTDKKNVFEYVLGGCQDKKLLNVRVFDDNTKRRVYARQTAEAKEKHESNCY
;
A
#
# COMPACT_ATOMS: atom_id res chain seq x y z
N MET A 1 -27.67 16.94 -5.27
CA MET A 1 -26.99 16.12 -6.32
C MET A 1 -28.03 15.61 -7.30
N GLU A 2 -27.84 15.83 -8.61
CA GLU A 2 -28.68 15.28 -9.69
C GLU A 2 -28.01 14.04 -10.28
N THR A 3 -28.81 13.12 -10.85
CA THR A 3 -28.31 11.88 -11.44
C THR A 3 -29.01 11.55 -12.74
N GLU A 4 -28.25 11.15 -13.76
CA GLU A 4 -28.75 10.67 -15.04
C GLU A 4 -28.22 9.27 -15.31
N LEU A 5 -29.07 8.31 -15.67
CA LEU A 5 -28.65 6.96 -16.04
C LEU A 5 -28.31 6.92 -17.54
N LYS A 6 -27.08 6.47 -17.86
CA LYS A 6 -26.62 6.25 -19.23
C LYS A 6 -26.14 4.85 -19.46
N GLU A 7 -26.26 4.39 -20.69
CA GLU A 7 -25.74 3.10 -21.14
C GLU A 7 -24.57 3.33 -22.10
N TYR A 8 -23.48 2.62 -21.87
CA TYR A 8 -22.29 2.61 -22.72
C TYR A 8 -21.92 1.18 -23.08
N THR A 9 -21.41 0.95 -24.26
CA THR A 9 -20.71 -0.30 -24.59
C THR A 9 -19.31 -0.29 -23.98
N VAL A 10 -18.74 -1.48 -23.78
CA VAL A 10 -17.34 -1.62 -23.33
C VAL A 10 -16.39 -0.92 -24.31
N LYS A 11 -16.69 -1.01 -25.62
CA LYS A 11 -15.93 -0.34 -26.67
C LYS A 11 -15.92 1.19 -26.49
N GLU A 12 -17.07 1.80 -26.29
CA GLU A 12 -17.19 3.24 -26.05
C GLU A 12 -16.49 3.66 -24.76
N LEU A 13 -16.72 2.93 -23.64
CA LEU A 13 -16.08 3.21 -22.36
C LEU A 13 -14.56 3.17 -22.44
N CYS A 14 -14.01 2.21 -23.19
CA CYS A 14 -12.58 2.01 -23.31
C CYS A 14 -11.96 2.71 -24.54
N GLU A 15 -12.70 3.50 -25.27
CA GLU A 15 -12.16 4.28 -26.39
C GLU A 15 -11.10 5.27 -25.88
N GLY A 16 -9.89 5.19 -26.46
CA GLY A 16 -8.75 5.99 -26.01
C GLY A 16 -8.10 5.50 -24.71
N PHE A 17 -8.44 4.28 -24.23
CA PHE A 17 -7.88 3.73 -22.99
C PHE A 17 -6.37 3.59 -23.06
N THR A 18 -5.71 4.10 -22.03
CA THR A 18 -4.28 3.92 -21.79
C THR A 18 -4.04 3.40 -20.37
N TYR A 19 -2.96 2.66 -20.19
CA TYR A 19 -2.55 2.15 -18.87
C TYR A 19 -1.13 2.58 -18.56
N SER A 20 -0.99 3.34 -17.47
CA SER A 20 0.33 3.70 -16.92
C SER A 20 0.81 2.57 -16.01
N LYS A 21 1.93 1.93 -16.38
CA LYS A 21 2.52 0.85 -15.56
C LYS A 21 3.20 1.42 -14.32
N ALA A 22 3.90 2.55 -14.47
CA ALA A 22 4.58 3.24 -13.38
C ALA A 22 3.59 3.71 -12.29
N ASP A 23 2.47 4.29 -12.69
CA ASP A 23 1.44 4.75 -11.75
C ASP A 23 0.48 3.62 -11.32
N GLY A 24 0.52 2.45 -11.97
CA GLY A 24 -0.38 1.33 -11.69
C GLY A 24 -1.86 1.68 -11.93
N LYS A 25 -2.18 2.41 -13.01
CA LYS A 25 -3.53 2.91 -13.25
C LYS A 25 -3.97 2.95 -14.70
N GLY A 26 -5.29 2.76 -14.93
CA GLY A 26 -5.96 3.15 -16.16
C GLY A 26 -6.20 4.66 -16.18
N LEU A 27 -5.94 5.33 -17.29
CA LEU A 27 -5.96 6.79 -17.34
C LEU A 27 -7.29 7.33 -17.88
N TYR A 28 -7.61 7.04 -19.15
CA TYR A 28 -8.71 7.67 -19.86
C TYR A 28 -9.63 6.65 -20.53
N GLY A 29 -10.89 7.04 -20.71
CA GLY A 29 -11.90 6.37 -21.50
C GLY A 29 -12.78 7.38 -22.20
N LEU A 30 -13.80 6.93 -22.93
CA LEU A 30 -14.74 7.76 -23.71
C LEU A 30 -14.01 8.78 -24.61
N ALA A 31 -12.99 8.32 -25.34
CA ALA A 31 -12.14 9.16 -26.19
C ALA A 31 -11.49 10.34 -25.43
N GLY A 32 -11.09 10.12 -24.18
CA GLY A 32 -10.44 11.13 -23.33
C GLY A 32 -11.41 11.98 -22.48
N LYS A 33 -12.71 11.78 -22.61
CA LYS A 33 -13.73 12.53 -21.83
C LYS A 33 -13.90 11.96 -20.41
N LEU A 34 -13.51 10.71 -20.17
CA LEU A 34 -13.60 10.03 -18.88
C LEU A 34 -12.22 9.87 -18.27
N THR A 35 -11.98 10.43 -17.09
CA THR A 35 -10.84 10.09 -16.23
C THR A 35 -11.20 8.85 -15.42
N ILE A 36 -10.54 7.71 -15.69
CA ILE A 36 -10.86 6.43 -15.05
C ILE A 36 -10.37 6.41 -13.61
N GLN A 37 -9.19 6.96 -13.36
CA GLN A 37 -8.60 6.99 -12.02
C GLN A 37 -8.17 8.41 -11.66
N PRO A 38 -9.12 9.26 -11.21
CA PRO A 38 -8.81 10.57 -10.66
C PRO A 38 -7.96 10.43 -9.38
N GLU A 39 -7.44 11.54 -8.89
CA GLU A 39 -6.46 11.58 -7.79
C GLU A 39 -6.96 10.96 -6.49
N TYR A 40 -8.25 11.04 -6.23
CA TYR A 40 -8.86 10.45 -5.02
C TYR A 40 -9.10 8.94 -5.13
N GLN A 41 -8.98 8.34 -6.32
CA GLN A 41 -9.13 6.90 -6.49
C GLN A 41 -7.84 6.15 -6.14
N ARG A 42 -7.99 4.97 -5.54
CA ARG A 42 -6.88 4.04 -5.29
C ARG A 42 -6.25 3.51 -6.58
N ASN A 43 -5.08 2.90 -6.46
CA ASN A 43 -4.43 2.23 -7.57
C ASN A 43 -5.21 0.99 -8.04
N TYR A 44 -4.90 0.52 -9.25
CA TYR A 44 -5.52 -0.67 -9.79
C TYR A 44 -5.03 -1.93 -9.04
N LEU A 45 -5.94 -2.58 -8.30
CA LEU A 45 -5.63 -3.70 -7.42
C LEU A 45 -5.97 -5.07 -8.03
N TYR A 46 -6.80 -5.15 -9.07
CA TYR A 46 -7.23 -6.42 -9.64
C TYR A 46 -6.11 -7.21 -10.32
N ILE A 47 -4.95 -6.58 -10.57
CA ILE A 47 -3.73 -7.22 -11.03
C ILE A 47 -3.04 -8.06 -9.94
N GLU A 48 -3.34 -7.84 -8.69
CA GLU A 48 -2.79 -8.60 -7.55
C GLU A 48 -3.26 -10.06 -7.59
N ASN A 49 -2.58 -10.94 -6.84
CA ASN A 49 -2.89 -12.37 -6.82
C ASN A 49 -2.95 -12.99 -8.23
N LYS A 50 -1.92 -12.71 -9.05
CA LYS A 50 -1.80 -13.20 -10.44
C LYS A 50 -2.94 -12.74 -11.37
N GLY A 51 -3.66 -11.66 -11.00
CA GLY A 51 -4.73 -11.10 -11.83
C GLY A 51 -6.03 -11.88 -11.82
N GLU A 52 -6.28 -12.71 -10.80
CA GLU A 52 -7.53 -13.50 -10.71
C GLU A 52 -8.78 -12.65 -10.84
N LYS A 53 -8.79 -11.44 -10.25
CA LYS A 53 -9.95 -10.54 -10.30
C LYS A 53 -10.13 -9.90 -11.68
N GLU A 54 -9.05 -9.53 -12.37
CA GLU A 54 -9.18 -8.99 -13.74
C GLU A 54 -9.65 -10.05 -14.73
N VAL A 55 -9.20 -11.30 -14.55
CA VAL A 55 -9.70 -12.46 -15.33
C VAL A 55 -11.18 -12.70 -15.04
N ALA A 56 -11.60 -12.64 -13.77
CA ALA A 56 -13.00 -12.83 -13.38
C ALA A 56 -13.95 -11.78 -13.99
N VAL A 57 -13.48 -10.54 -14.23
CA VAL A 57 -14.28 -9.54 -14.97
C VAL A 57 -14.54 -10.00 -16.39
N ILE A 58 -13.52 -10.51 -17.10
CA ILE A 58 -13.69 -10.99 -18.48
C ILE A 58 -14.56 -12.24 -18.51
N ASP A 59 -14.36 -13.18 -17.57
CA ASP A 59 -15.19 -14.38 -17.45
C ASP A 59 -16.67 -14.03 -17.25
N SER A 60 -16.97 -12.99 -16.44
CA SER A 60 -18.33 -12.50 -16.25
C SER A 60 -18.95 -11.96 -17.55
N VAL A 61 -18.17 -11.20 -18.34
CA VAL A 61 -18.61 -10.73 -19.66
C VAL A 61 -18.89 -11.90 -20.62
N MET A 62 -17.98 -12.86 -20.68
CA MET A 62 -18.13 -14.04 -21.54
C MET A 62 -19.37 -14.88 -21.15
N LYS A 63 -19.71 -14.90 -19.87
CA LYS A 63 -20.92 -15.56 -19.34
C LYS A 63 -22.17 -14.67 -19.42
N LYS A 64 -22.06 -13.45 -19.92
CA LYS A 64 -23.14 -12.45 -19.96
C LYS A 64 -23.70 -12.10 -18.59
N TYR A 65 -22.88 -12.16 -17.55
CA TYR A 65 -23.26 -11.75 -16.21
C TYR A 65 -23.17 -10.23 -16.06
N PRO A 66 -24.09 -9.61 -15.30
CA PRO A 66 -24.03 -8.17 -15.06
C PRO A 66 -22.79 -7.79 -14.24
N LEU A 67 -22.08 -6.76 -14.69
CA LEU A 67 -20.89 -6.26 -13.99
C LEU A 67 -21.19 -5.20 -12.91
N GLY A 68 -22.47 -4.96 -12.62
CA GLY A 68 -22.93 -3.92 -11.71
C GLY A 68 -22.86 -2.52 -12.30
N LEU A 69 -23.40 -1.56 -11.55
CA LEU A 69 -23.49 -0.16 -11.96
C LEU A 69 -22.13 0.54 -11.87
N LEU A 70 -21.94 1.53 -12.72
CA LEU A 70 -20.83 2.48 -12.67
C LEU A 70 -21.36 3.82 -12.15
N TYR A 71 -20.50 4.62 -11.55
CA TYR A 71 -20.85 5.97 -11.09
C TYR A 71 -19.76 6.94 -11.54
N PHE A 72 -20.18 8.02 -12.21
CA PHE A 72 -19.29 9.06 -12.74
C PHE A 72 -19.69 10.42 -12.19
N ASN A 73 -18.72 11.19 -11.77
CA ASN A 73 -18.88 12.61 -11.46
C ASN A 73 -18.77 13.43 -12.75
N LYS A 74 -19.73 14.31 -12.99
CA LYS A 74 -19.66 15.28 -14.08
C LYS A 74 -19.04 16.57 -13.58
N LEU A 75 -17.90 16.91 -14.15
CA LEU A 75 -17.17 18.14 -13.84
C LEU A 75 -17.81 19.35 -14.52
N PRO A 76 -17.55 20.59 -14.03
CA PRO A 76 -18.09 21.82 -14.63
C PRO A 76 -17.71 22.03 -16.10
N ASP A 77 -16.59 21.47 -16.55
CA ASP A 77 -16.15 21.51 -17.96
C ASP A 77 -16.76 20.40 -18.83
N GLY A 78 -17.67 19.61 -18.28
CA GLY A 78 -18.36 18.51 -18.95
C GLY A 78 -17.58 17.20 -19.04
N ARG A 79 -16.34 17.14 -18.56
CA ARG A 79 -15.59 15.87 -18.40
C ARG A 79 -16.20 15.03 -17.30
N LEU A 80 -15.91 13.74 -17.35
CA LEU A 80 -16.36 12.76 -16.37
C LEU A 80 -15.19 12.19 -15.59
N GLU A 81 -15.43 11.88 -14.32
CA GLU A 81 -14.51 11.16 -13.46
C GLU A 81 -15.21 9.96 -12.83
N VAL A 82 -14.51 8.82 -12.76
CA VAL A 82 -15.08 7.62 -12.14
C VAL A 82 -15.18 7.80 -10.63
N LEU A 83 -16.38 7.65 -10.06
CA LEU A 83 -16.61 7.52 -8.61
C LEU A 83 -16.57 6.05 -8.17
N ASP A 84 -17.25 5.15 -8.89
CA ASP A 84 -17.14 3.71 -8.71
C ASP A 84 -17.14 2.99 -10.06
N GLY A 85 -16.46 1.82 -10.07
CA GLY A 85 -16.28 1.00 -11.27
C GLY A 85 -14.89 1.06 -11.90
N GLN A 86 -13.98 1.86 -11.35
CA GLN A 86 -12.61 2.04 -11.84
C GLN A 86 -11.88 0.70 -12.06
N GLN A 87 -11.96 -0.24 -11.13
CA GLN A 87 -11.30 -1.55 -11.25
C GLN A 87 -11.85 -2.35 -12.43
N ARG A 88 -13.16 -2.33 -12.63
CA ARG A 88 -13.86 -3.03 -13.73
C ARG A 88 -13.51 -2.44 -15.09
N ILE A 89 -13.59 -1.12 -15.22
CA ILE A 89 -13.24 -0.41 -16.46
C ILE A 89 -11.77 -0.63 -16.81
N THR A 90 -10.87 -0.55 -15.83
CA THR A 90 -9.44 -0.80 -16.03
C THR A 90 -9.18 -2.24 -16.46
N SER A 91 -9.86 -3.25 -15.89
CA SER A 91 -9.75 -4.64 -16.33
C SER A 91 -10.17 -4.82 -17.80
N LEU A 92 -11.31 -4.26 -18.17
CA LEU A 92 -11.82 -4.31 -19.55
C LEU A 92 -10.84 -3.63 -20.52
N GLY A 93 -10.40 -2.41 -20.21
CA GLY A 93 -9.46 -1.68 -21.04
C GLY A 93 -8.11 -2.40 -21.19
N ARG A 94 -7.56 -2.94 -20.10
CA ARG A 94 -6.31 -3.72 -20.12
C ARG A 94 -6.44 -4.98 -21.01
N TYR A 95 -7.59 -5.65 -20.97
CA TYR A 95 -7.83 -6.81 -21.82
C TYR A 95 -7.90 -6.41 -23.29
N LEU A 96 -8.67 -5.37 -23.65
CA LEU A 96 -8.78 -4.87 -25.03
C LEU A 96 -7.40 -4.50 -25.61
N ILE A 97 -6.49 -3.95 -24.80
CA ILE A 97 -5.12 -3.64 -25.23
C ILE A 97 -4.12 -4.80 -25.02
N ASN A 98 -4.62 -6.04 -24.82
CA ASN A 98 -3.84 -7.28 -24.73
C ASN A 98 -2.80 -7.33 -23.58
N LYS A 99 -3.10 -6.75 -22.41
CA LYS A 99 -2.17 -6.76 -21.27
C LYS A 99 -2.17 -8.05 -20.45
N PHE A 100 -3.25 -8.84 -20.52
CA PHE A 100 -3.36 -10.15 -19.88
C PHE A 100 -4.18 -11.13 -20.74
N SER A 101 -4.28 -12.38 -20.29
CA SER A 101 -5.01 -13.43 -20.98
C SER A 101 -6.18 -13.92 -20.15
N TYR A 102 -7.29 -14.25 -20.80
CA TYR A 102 -8.42 -14.98 -20.25
C TYR A 102 -8.24 -16.48 -20.50
N ILE A 103 -8.50 -17.32 -19.51
CA ILE A 103 -8.41 -18.77 -19.61
C ILE A 103 -9.79 -19.31 -19.98
N LYS A 104 -9.92 -19.94 -21.15
CA LYS A 104 -11.16 -20.57 -21.60
C LYS A 104 -11.35 -21.96 -20.97
N ARG A 105 -12.48 -22.62 -21.32
CA ARG A 105 -12.81 -23.98 -20.85
C ARG A 105 -11.84 -25.05 -21.31
N ASP A 106 -11.08 -24.80 -22.38
CA ASP A 106 -10.00 -25.65 -22.89
C ASP A 106 -8.69 -25.50 -22.08
N ASN A 107 -8.69 -24.71 -21.00
CA ASN A 107 -7.54 -24.37 -20.18
C ASN A 107 -6.41 -23.62 -20.91
N LEU A 108 -6.69 -23.05 -22.10
CA LEU A 108 -5.73 -22.26 -22.85
C LEU A 108 -5.90 -20.75 -22.58
N PRO A 109 -4.78 -19.99 -22.53
CA PRO A 109 -4.79 -18.56 -22.32
C PRO A 109 -5.02 -17.79 -23.63
N TYR A 110 -6.10 -17.01 -23.70
CA TYR A 110 -6.44 -16.19 -24.86
C TYR A 110 -6.34 -14.70 -24.53
N ARG A 111 -5.55 -13.95 -25.29
CA ARG A 111 -5.58 -12.50 -25.32
C ARG A 111 -6.71 -12.04 -26.21
N PHE A 112 -7.18 -10.81 -26.06
CA PHE A 112 -8.30 -10.26 -26.81
C PHE A 112 -8.14 -10.44 -28.34
N LYS A 113 -6.97 -10.13 -28.90
CA LYS A 113 -6.69 -10.30 -30.33
C LYS A 113 -6.72 -11.75 -30.81
N ALA A 114 -6.55 -12.71 -29.92
CA ALA A 114 -6.57 -14.15 -30.23
C ALA A 114 -7.97 -14.77 -30.13
N LEU A 115 -8.97 -14.01 -29.66
CA LEU A 115 -10.37 -14.44 -29.65
C LEU A 115 -10.93 -14.43 -31.08
N ASP A 116 -11.96 -15.26 -31.33
CA ASP A 116 -12.72 -15.19 -32.57
C ASP A 116 -13.52 -13.89 -32.69
N LYS A 117 -14.12 -13.68 -33.84
CA LYS A 117 -14.84 -12.42 -34.13
C LYS A 117 -16.07 -12.25 -33.23
N GLU A 118 -16.82 -13.32 -33.02
CA GLU A 118 -18.06 -13.28 -32.21
C GLU A 118 -17.75 -12.99 -30.75
N GLU A 119 -16.71 -13.58 -30.20
CA GLU A 119 -16.26 -13.34 -28.82
C GLU A 119 -15.75 -11.91 -28.64
N ARG A 120 -15.00 -11.37 -29.60
CA ARG A 120 -14.58 -9.96 -29.54
C ARG A 120 -15.77 -9.01 -29.58
N GLU A 121 -16.71 -9.25 -30.50
CA GLU A 121 -17.94 -8.45 -30.63
C GLU A 121 -18.79 -8.56 -29.36
N LEU A 122 -18.88 -9.73 -28.73
CA LEU A 122 -19.56 -9.90 -27.45
C LEU A 122 -18.97 -8.98 -26.37
N ILE A 123 -17.64 -8.95 -26.24
CA ILE A 123 -16.97 -8.12 -25.24
C ILE A 123 -17.14 -6.63 -25.58
N GLU A 124 -16.88 -6.25 -26.83
CA GLU A 124 -16.96 -4.85 -27.27
C GLU A 124 -18.37 -4.25 -27.10
N ASN A 125 -19.42 -5.05 -27.39
CA ASN A 125 -20.80 -4.61 -27.34
C ASN A 125 -21.50 -4.86 -26.00
N THR A 126 -20.80 -5.44 -25.02
CA THR A 126 -21.35 -5.59 -23.67
C THR A 126 -21.71 -4.23 -23.11
N LYS A 127 -22.95 -4.12 -22.61
CA LYS A 127 -23.51 -2.88 -22.10
C LYS A 127 -23.20 -2.70 -20.63
N MET A 128 -22.77 -1.50 -20.28
CA MET A 128 -22.47 -1.05 -18.93
C MET A 128 -23.38 0.13 -18.60
N LEU A 129 -24.08 0.05 -17.48
CA LEU A 129 -24.93 1.13 -17.00
C LEU A 129 -24.12 2.03 -16.06
N ALA A 130 -24.21 3.34 -16.28
CA ALA A 130 -23.53 4.34 -15.49
C ALA A 130 -24.48 5.45 -15.03
N TYR A 131 -24.47 5.76 -13.74
CA TYR A 131 -25.05 7.00 -13.24
C TYR A 131 -24.06 8.14 -13.42
N ILE A 132 -24.50 9.19 -14.12
CA ILE A 132 -23.78 10.45 -14.20
C ILE A 132 -24.30 11.33 -13.06
N CYS A 133 -23.44 11.62 -12.09
CA CYS A 133 -23.76 12.41 -10.91
C CYS A 133 -23.26 13.84 -11.11
N GLU A 134 -24.10 14.83 -10.84
CA GLU A 134 -23.77 16.26 -10.90
C GLU A 134 -24.17 16.91 -9.58
N GLY A 135 -23.23 17.56 -8.89
CA GLY A 135 -23.47 18.16 -7.58
C GLY A 135 -22.28 19.00 -7.11
N THR A 136 -22.41 19.55 -5.92
CA THR A 136 -21.31 20.25 -5.24
C THR A 136 -20.20 19.28 -4.85
N GLU A 137 -18.97 19.79 -4.69
CA GLU A 137 -17.82 18.97 -4.23
C GLU A 137 -18.13 18.22 -2.93
N SER A 138 -18.86 18.83 -2.00
CA SER A 138 -19.25 18.21 -0.74
C SER A 138 -20.21 17.03 -0.93
N GLU A 139 -21.26 17.21 -1.77
CA GLU A 139 -22.23 16.15 -2.07
C GLU A 139 -21.58 14.96 -2.77
N ILE A 140 -20.67 15.23 -3.72
CA ILE A 140 -19.94 14.17 -4.45
C ILE A 140 -19.02 13.41 -3.52
N LYS A 141 -18.32 14.08 -2.58
CA LYS A 141 -17.45 13.41 -1.58
C LYS A 141 -18.25 12.55 -0.62
N GLU A 142 -19.36 13.05 -0.09
CA GLU A 142 -20.25 12.28 0.78
C GLU A 142 -20.78 11.04 0.06
N TRP A 143 -21.24 11.20 -1.18
CA TRP A 143 -21.71 10.10 -2.01
C TRP A 143 -20.61 9.08 -2.31
N PHE A 144 -19.38 9.54 -2.61
CA PHE A 144 -18.23 8.69 -2.83
C PHE A 144 -17.92 7.80 -1.62
N GLU A 145 -18.03 8.32 -0.41
CA GLU A 145 -17.85 7.54 0.81
C GLU A 145 -18.94 6.46 0.95
N ILE A 146 -20.19 6.80 0.66
CA ILE A 146 -21.34 5.88 0.75
C ILE A 146 -21.21 4.72 -0.22
N ILE A 147 -20.93 4.97 -1.49
CA ILE A 147 -20.85 3.90 -2.52
C ILE A 147 -19.68 2.93 -2.30
N ASN A 148 -18.63 3.36 -1.61
CA ASN A 148 -17.48 2.51 -1.31
C ASN A 148 -17.69 1.58 -0.10
N ILE A 149 -18.83 1.65 0.60
CA ILE A 149 -19.11 0.80 1.77
C ILE A 149 -19.25 -0.68 1.37
N GLY A 150 -19.80 -0.98 0.19
CA GLY A 150 -20.11 -2.36 -0.26
C GLY A 150 -18.98 -3.12 -0.95
N GLY A 151 -17.84 -2.46 -1.30
CA GLY A 151 -16.73 -3.05 -2.05
C GLY A 151 -15.47 -3.35 -1.22
N ILE A 152 -14.30 -3.40 -1.86
CA ILE A 152 -13.03 -3.34 -1.14
C ILE A 152 -12.94 -1.96 -0.50
N ARG A 153 -13.04 -1.92 0.83
CA ARG A 153 -13.04 -0.65 1.56
C ARG A 153 -11.76 0.13 1.30
N LEU A 154 -11.92 1.44 1.14
CA LEU A 154 -10.78 2.35 1.16
C LEU A 154 -10.11 2.28 2.54
N ASN A 155 -8.78 2.22 2.55
CA ASN A 155 -8.05 2.40 3.80
C ASN A 155 -8.04 3.88 4.22
N GLU A 156 -7.54 4.17 5.42
CA GLU A 156 -7.58 5.53 5.97
C GLU A 156 -6.82 6.53 5.08
N GLN A 157 -5.67 6.14 4.51
CA GLN A 157 -4.92 7.04 3.63
C GLN A 157 -5.64 7.27 2.29
N GLU A 158 -6.26 6.25 1.72
CA GLU A 158 -7.06 6.38 0.50
C GLU A 158 -8.24 7.36 0.71
N LYS A 159 -8.89 7.33 1.88
CA LYS A 159 -9.93 8.30 2.26
C LYS A 159 -9.38 9.71 2.41
N LEU A 160 -8.26 9.87 3.11
CA LEU A 160 -7.61 11.17 3.28
C LEU A 160 -7.19 11.77 1.93
N ASN A 161 -6.70 10.97 1.01
CA ASN A 161 -6.36 11.42 -0.34
C ASN A 161 -7.60 11.92 -1.12
N ALA A 162 -8.77 11.32 -0.88
CA ALA A 162 -10.02 11.80 -1.47
C ALA A 162 -10.46 13.14 -0.86
N ILE A 163 -10.41 13.25 0.48
CA ILE A 163 -10.83 14.46 1.20
C ILE A 163 -9.92 15.65 0.86
N TYR A 164 -8.60 15.43 0.87
CA TYR A 164 -7.60 16.48 0.65
C TYR A 164 -7.02 16.46 -0.77
N SER A 165 -7.77 15.93 -1.74
CA SER A 165 -7.33 15.88 -3.15
C SER A 165 -6.81 17.24 -3.64
N GLY A 166 -5.69 17.23 -4.36
CA GLY A 166 -5.02 18.42 -4.86
C GLY A 166 -3.61 18.15 -5.39
N PRO A 167 -2.88 19.20 -5.82
CA PRO A 167 -1.54 19.05 -6.39
C PRO A 167 -0.56 18.33 -5.46
N PHE A 168 -0.63 18.60 -4.15
CA PHE A 168 0.20 17.95 -3.15
C PHE A 168 0.02 16.42 -3.15
N VAL A 169 -1.23 15.96 -3.03
CA VAL A 169 -1.55 14.52 -3.02
C VAL A 169 -1.13 13.85 -4.30
N SER A 170 -1.34 14.52 -5.46
CA SER A 170 -0.94 13.99 -6.77
C SER A 170 0.56 13.78 -6.86
N THR A 171 1.34 14.75 -6.38
CA THR A 171 2.81 14.68 -6.38
C THR A 171 3.32 13.64 -5.38
N ALA A 172 2.75 13.61 -4.16
CA ALA A 172 3.12 12.66 -3.12
C ALA A 172 2.83 11.20 -3.55
N ARG A 173 1.71 10.96 -4.21
CA ARG A 173 1.40 9.63 -4.75
C ARG A 173 2.39 9.17 -5.82
N LYS A 174 2.84 10.06 -6.71
CA LYS A 174 3.87 9.72 -7.72
C LYS A 174 5.18 9.29 -7.06
N GLU A 175 5.56 9.94 -5.97
CA GLU A 175 6.79 9.62 -5.23
C GLU A 175 6.66 8.31 -4.43
N PHE A 176 5.60 8.15 -3.63
CA PHE A 176 5.50 7.09 -2.62
C PHE A 176 4.63 5.89 -3.02
N SER A 177 3.93 5.94 -4.16
CA SER A 177 3.02 4.85 -4.58
C SER A 177 3.44 4.18 -5.88
N ASN A 178 4.63 4.45 -6.38
CA ASN A 178 5.18 3.84 -7.57
C ASN A 178 5.77 2.46 -7.25
N LYS A 179 5.16 1.39 -7.75
CA LYS A 179 5.62 0.00 -7.56
C LYS A 179 6.96 -0.32 -8.22
N GLU A 180 7.34 0.43 -9.23
CA GLU A 180 8.57 0.20 -10.00
C GLU A 180 9.74 1.06 -9.48
N ASP A 181 9.54 1.78 -8.37
CA ASP A 181 10.60 2.55 -7.76
C ASP A 181 11.65 1.60 -7.13
N PRO A 182 12.92 1.68 -7.55
CA PRO A 182 13.97 0.81 -7.01
C PRO A 182 14.22 1.03 -5.51
N ARG A 183 13.86 2.20 -4.96
CA ARG A 183 13.98 2.51 -3.53
C ARG A 183 12.96 1.74 -2.68
N LEU A 184 11.87 1.26 -3.29
CA LEU A 184 10.79 0.57 -2.59
C LEU A 184 11.30 -0.68 -1.84
N GLN A 185 12.22 -1.43 -2.43
CA GLN A 185 12.80 -2.61 -1.81
C GLN A 185 13.48 -2.27 -0.46
N LYS A 186 14.13 -1.11 -0.39
CA LYS A 186 14.75 -0.61 0.85
C LYS A 186 13.69 -0.15 1.85
N TRP A 187 12.70 0.63 1.40
CA TRP A 187 11.64 1.13 2.27
C TRP A 187 10.83 0.00 2.93
N GLU A 188 10.57 -1.08 2.20
CA GLU A 188 9.86 -2.26 2.70
C GLU A 188 10.60 -3.05 3.78
N CYS A 189 11.89 -2.79 3.98
CA CYS A 189 12.64 -3.32 5.13
C CYS A 189 12.18 -2.67 6.46
N TYR A 190 11.75 -1.43 6.41
CA TYR A 190 11.43 -0.62 7.58
C TYR A 190 9.95 -0.33 7.73
N ILE A 191 9.22 -0.22 6.61
CA ILE A 191 7.81 0.16 6.58
C ILE A 191 6.94 -1.04 6.27
N SER A 192 5.88 -1.23 7.07
CA SER A 192 4.84 -2.21 6.80
C SER A 192 3.81 -1.63 5.82
N GLY A 193 3.32 -2.48 4.91
CA GLY A 193 2.28 -2.09 3.99
C GLY A 193 2.72 -2.13 2.53
N SER A 194 1.86 -1.65 1.65
CA SER A 194 2.01 -1.68 0.19
C SER A 194 1.94 -0.28 -0.40
N ALA A 195 2.90 0.06 -1.27
CA ALA A 195 2.86 1.29 -2.05
C ALA A 195 1.55 1.43 -2.83
N ASN A 196 1.01 0.33 -3.35
CA ASN A 196 -0.24 0.26 -4.08
C ASN A 196 -1.46 0.71 -3.27
N ARG A 197 -1.46 0.38 -1.96
CA ARG A 197 -2.47 0.77 -1.00
C ARG A 197 -2.15 2.10 -0.34
N GLN A 198 -1.08 2.77 -0.79
CA GLN A 198 -0.61 4.06 -0.32
C GLN A 198 -0.18 4.07 1.15
N GLU A 199 0.17 2.90 1.67
CA GLU A 199 0.57 2.74 3.07
C GLU A 199 1.98 3.29 3.31
N ILE A 200 2.86 3.29 2.29
CA ILE A 200 4.15 3.97 2.36
C ILE A 200 3.94 5.50 2.47
N LEU A 201 3.04 6.06 1.65
CA LEU A 201 2.67 7.47 1.75
C LEU A 201 2.09 7.80 3.13
N GLN A 202 1.26 6.92 3.68
CA GLN A 202 0.69 7.10 5.02
C GLN A 202 1.77 7.21 6.10
N GLU A 203 2.78 6.34 6.04
CA GLU A 203 3.89 6.40 7.01
C GLU A 203 4.74 7.66 6.82
N ALA A 204 5.05 8.04 5.58
CA ALA A 204 5.78 9.28 5.31
C ALA A 204 5.04 10.50 5.87
N LEU A 205 3.73 10.58 5.64
CA LEU A 205 2.88 11.64 6.20
C LEU A 205 2.82 11.59 7.72
N ARG A 206 2.71 10.40 8.32
CA ARG A 206 2.70 10.23 9.78
C ARG A 206 3.99 10.74 10.41
N TRP A 207 5.14 10.45 9.78
CA TRP A 207 6.43 10.87 10.28
C TRP A 207 6.59 12.39 10.24
N VAL A 208 6.41 13.03 9.09
CA VAL A 208 6.59 14.48 8.94
C VAL A 208 5.59 15.27 9.79
N SER A 209 4.36 14.80 9.89
CA SER A 209 3.28 15.45 10.66
C SER A 209 3.28 15.11 12.15
N LYS A 210 4.22 14.27 12.63
CA LYS A 210 4.24 13.75 14.00
C LYS A 210 2.89 13.13 14.42
N GLY A 211 2.24 12.44 13.47
CA GLY A 211 0.94 11.79 13.65
C GLY A 211 -0.28 12.62 13.28
N ASN A 212 -0.14 13.92 13.05
CA ASN A 212 -1.26 14.80 12.71
C ASN A 212 -1.47 14.95 11.20
N ILE A 213 -1.70 13.81 10.52
CA ILE A 213 -1.77 13.72 9.04
C ILE A 213 -2.84 14.65 8.46
N LYS A 214 -4.00 14.78 9.12
CA LYS A 214 -5.13 15.54 8.59
C LYS A 214 -4.80 17.03 8.46
N ASP A 215 -4.25 17.61 9.49
CA ASP A 215 -3.91 19.04 9.50
C ASP A 215 -2.78 19.31 8.50
N TYR A 216 -1.77 18.45 8.46
CA TYR A 216 -0.67 18.55 7.50
C TYR A 216 -1.18 18.49 6.05
N MET A 217 -2.05 17.54 5.71
CA MET A 217 -2.63 17.43 4.37
C MET A 217 -3.55 18.61 4.02
N GLN A 218 -4.24 19.17 5.00
CA GLN A 218 -5.08 20.35 4.79
C GLN A 218 -4.24 21.59 4.49
N GLU A 219 -3.18 21.81 5.26
CA GLU A 219 -2.26 22.94 5.11
C GLU A 219 -1.57 22.92 3.75
N HIS A 220 -1.02 21.76 3.38
CA HIS A 220 -0.25 21.58 2.16
C HIS A 220 -1.09 21.25 0.91
N ARG A 221 -2.43 21.16 1.02
CA ARG A 221 -3.32 20.68 -0.06
C ARG A 221 -3.03 21.30 -1.43
N ARG A 222 -2.65 22.59 -1.47
CA ARG A 222 -2.44 23.36 -2.70
C ARG A 222 -0.99 23.43 -3.14
N ASP A 223 -0.08 22.87 -2.39
CA ASP A 223 1.34 22.88 -2.70
C ASP A 223 1.64 22.01 -3.93
N THR A 224 2.48 22.51 -4.81
CA THR A 224 2.90 21.79 -6.02
C THR A 224 4.15 20.95 -5.82
N ASN A 225 4.84 21.09 -4.69
CA ASN A 225 6.01 20.31 -4.32
C ASN A 225 5.76 19.56 -3.00
N ILE A 226 6.58 18.56 -2.74
CA ILE A 226 6.56 17.71 -1.55
C ILE A 226 7.92 17.65 -0.87
N ASN A 227 8.75 18.68 -1.06
CA ASN A 227 10.16 18.65 -0.63
C ASN A 227 10.30 18.41 0.87
N GLU A 228 9.47 19.03 1.69
CA GLU A 228 9.48 18.83 3.14
C GLU A 228 9.20 17.37 3.50
N LEU A 229 8.08 16.82 2.99
CA LEU A 229 7.70 15.43 3.20
C LEU A 229 8.80 14.47 2.75
N LYS A 230 9.36 14.69 1.55
CA LYS A 230 10.38 13.84 0.97
C LYS A 230 11.68 13.90 1.76
N ASN A 231 12.18 15.10 2.06
CA ASN A 231 13.43 15.28 2.79
C ASN A 231 13.34 14.65 4.16
N TYR A 232 12.24 14.91 4.90
CA TYR A 232 12.06 14.31 6.21
C TYR A 232 12.04 12.77 6.15
N PHE A 233 11.34 12.20 5.17
CA PHE A 233 11.31 10.76 4.97
C PHE A 233 12.71 10.20 4.66
N ASP A 234 13.43 10.82 3.74
CA ASP A 234 14.79 10.42 3.34
C ASP A 234 15.77 10.55 4.52
N ASP A 235 15.62 11.58 5.36
CA ASP A 235 16.41 11.77 6.58
C ASP A 235 16.20 10.64 7.57
N VAL A 236 14.93 10.23 7.82
CA VAL A 236 14.61 9.09 8.68
C VAL A 236 15.24 7.80 8.16
N ILE A 237 15.06 7.49 6.86
CA ILE A 237 15.63 6.28 6.25
C ILE A 237 17.16 6.29 6.30
N SER A 238 17.78 7.44 6.02
CA SER A 238 19.24 7.59 6.05
C SER A 238 19.79 7.43 7.47
N TRP A 239 19.09 7.98 8.47
CA TRP A 239 19.46 7.81 9.87
C TRP A 239 19.39 6.35 10.32
N ILE A 240 18.37 5.59 9.94
CA ILE A 240 18.28 4.17 10.24
C ILE A 240 19.49 3.43 9.67
N ASP A 241 19.82 3.65 8.40
CA ASP A 241 20.95 3.01 7.72
C ASP A 241 22.31 3.36 8.32
N GLN A 242 22.47 4.59 8.81
CA GLN A 242 23.71 5.03 9.46
C GLN A 242 23.85 4.51 10.88
N THR A 243 22.72 4.14 11.50
CA THR A 243 22.69 3.69 12.89
C THR A 243 22.85 2.18 13.02
N PHE A 244 22.31 1.41 12.05
CA PHE A 244 22.30 -0.05 12.07
C PHE A 244 22.97 -0.62 10.82
N ASP A 245 23.96 -1.51 11.00
CA ASP A 245 24.66 -2.16 9.87
C ASP A 245 23.81 -3.28 9.23
N ASP A 246 22.98 -3.95 10.04
CA ASP A 246 22.16 -5.08 9.60
C ASP A 246 20.67 -4.75 9.63
N VAL A 247 19.93 -5.33 8.67
CA VAL A 247 18.47 -5.25 8.60
C VAL A 247 17.86 -6.50 9.23
N TYR A 248 17.01 -6.31 10.23
CA TYR A 248 16.30 -7.38 10.91
C TYR A 248 14.80 -7.40 10.54
N PRO A 249 14.16 -8.58 10.45
CA PRO A 249 12.74 -8.67 10.13
C PRO A 249 11.81 -7.87 11.07
N ARG A 250 12.23 -7.66 12.32
CA ARG A 250 11.46 -6.92 13.32
C ARG A 250 11.60 -5.40 13.23
N MET A 251 12.50 -4.91 12.39
CA MET A 251 12.57 -3.47 12.04
C MET A 251 11.35 -3.03 11.25
N LYS A 252 10.75 -3.95 10.48
CA LYS A 252 9.58 -3.67 9.67
C LYS A 252 8.38 -3.29 10.54
N GLY A 253 7.86 -2.06 10.32
CA GLY A 253 6.68 -1.53 11.00
C GLY A 253 6.94 -1.05 12.43
N LEU A 254 8.18 -0.67 12.74
CA LEU A 254 8.49 0.17 13.90
C LEU A 254 8.01 1.61 13.62
N ASN A 255 7.74 2.36 14.68
CA ASN A 255 7.44 3.79 14.56
C ASN A 255 8.73 4.61 14.40
N TRP A 256 9.39 4.45 13.23
CA TRP A 256 10.69 5.05 12.97
C TRP A 256 10.69 6.57 13.05
N GLY A 257 9.59 7.22 12.69
CA GLY A 257 9.48 8.68 12.82
C GLY A 257 9.56 9.13 14.29
N GLU A 258 8.90 8.43 15.21
CA GLU A 258 9.00 8.73 16.65
C GLU A 258 10.39 8.44 17.21
N LEU A 259 11.00 7.32 16.81
CA LEU A 259 12.36 6.99 17.21
C LEU A 259 13.36 8.02 16.68
N TYR A 260 13.19 8.46 15.44
CA TYR A 260 13.99 9.54 14.85
C TYR A 260 13.88 10.82 15.66
N GLU A 261 12.68 11.29 15.95
CA GLU A 261 12.46 12.51 16.75
C GLU A 261 13.15 12.46 18.11
N ARG A 262 13.18 11.30 18.73
CA ARG A 262 13.77 11.12 20.08
C ARG A 262 15.29 10.95 20.06
N PHE A 263 15.86 10.36 19.02
CA PHE A 263 17.20 9.82 19.07
C PHE A 263 18.16 10.28 17.96
N HIS A 264 17.69 10.94 16.89
CA HIS A 264 18.54 11.31 15.74
C HIS A 264 19.69 12.27 16.09
N THR A 265 19.54 13.07 17.15
CA THR A 265 20.60 13.99 17.61
C THR A 265 21.65 13.32 18.50
N THR A 266 21.43 12.08 18.92
CA THR A 266 22.38 11.32 19.73
C THR A 266 23.46 10.72 18.83
N PRO A 267 24.75 10.97 19.09
CA PRO A 267 25.81 10.33 18.33
C PRO A 267 25.91 8.84 18.69
N TYR A 268 25.83 7.99 17.68
CA TYR A 268 25.95 6.54 17.85
C TYR A 268 27.25 6.04 17.19
N ASN A 269 27.92 5.10 17.86
CA ASN A 269 28.88 4.22 17.21
C ASN A 269 28.09 3.06 16.59
N HIS A 270 27.92 3.07 15.26
CA HIS A 270 27.12 2.07 14.55
C HIS A 270 27.60 0.63 14.81
N VAL A 271 28.90 0.40 14.98
CA VAL A 271 29.45 -0.93 15.29
C VAL A 271 28.99 -1.43 16.65
N GLU A 272 29.06 -0.57 17.67
CA GLU A 272 28.60 -0.92 19.03
C GLU A 272 27.08 -1.14 19.08
N VAL A 273 26.31 -0.29 18.39
CA VAL A 273 24.85 -0.43 18.28
C VAL A 273 24.49 -1.76 17.61
N SER A 274 25.11 -2.06 16.46
CA SER A 274 24.84 -3.28 15.70
C SER A 274 25.23 -4.53 16.46
N GLN A 275 26.39 -4.53 17.14
CA GLN A 275 26.79 -5.61 18.01
C GLN A 275 25.79 -5.82 19.16
N ARG A 276 25.36 -4.74 19.81
CA ARG A 276 24.41 -4.83 20.93
C ARG A 276 23.04 -5.31 20.49
N VAL A 277 22.56 -4.84 19.35
CA VAL A 277 21.31 -5.34 18.74
C VAL A 277 21.42 -6.84 18.48
N LYS A 278 22.52 -7.29 17.86
CA LYS A 278 22.73 -8.71 17.54
C LYS A 278 22.70 -9.58 18.80
N GLU A 279 23.45 -9.21 19.84
CA GLU A 279 23.48 -9.92 21.13
C GLU A 279 22.08 -10.10 21.71
N LEU A 280 21.29 -9.01 21.76
CA LEU A 280 19.94 -9.02 22.33
C LEU A 280 18.93 -9.73 21.40
N TYR A 281 19.12 -9.61 20.09
CA TYR A 281 18.24 -10.26 19.13
C TYR A 281 18.41 -11.78 19.12
N ASP A 282 19.63 -12.27 19.35
CA ASP A 282 19.95 -13.69 19.42
C ASP A 282 19.68 -14.30 20.81
N ASP A 283 19.54 -13.47 21.86
CA ASP A 283 19.26 -13.93 23.21
C ASP A 283 17.86 -14.55 23.34
N PRO A 284 17.72 -15.85 23.62
CA PRO A 284 16.40 -16.50 23.74
C PRO A 284 15.57 -16.00 24.94
N CYS A 285 16.18 -15.32 25.89
CA CYS A 285 15.50 -14.74 27.05
C CYS A 285 14.79 -13.42 26.72
N VAL A 286 15.21 -12.71 25.65
CA VAL A 286 14.55 -11.50 25.17
C VAL A 286 13.34 -11.91 24.36
N THR A 287 12.13 -11.67 24.87
CA THR A 287 10.89 -12.09 24.20
C THR A 287 10.34 -11.03 23.24
N ASP A 288 10.57 -9.77 23.52
CA ASP A 288 10.16 -8.68 22.62
C ASP A 288 11.33 -8.20 21.76
N LYS A 289 11.54 -8.89 20.64
CA LYS A 289 12.58 -8.55 19.67
C LYS A 289 12.34 -7.23 18.95
N LYS A 290 11.09 -6.74 18.93
CA LYS A 290 10.74 -5.48 18.28
C LYS A 290 11.27 -4.30 19.06
N ASN A 291 11.20 -4.34 20.36
CA ASN A 291 11.63 -3.25 21.24
C ASN A 291 13.14 -3.23 21.51
N VAL A 292 13.89 -4.22 21.00
CA VAL A 292 15.37 -4.22 21.11
C VAL A 292 15.97 -2.95 20.50
N PHE A 293 15.44 -2.49 19.37
CA PHE A 293 15.94 -1.30 18.68
C PHE A 293 15.75 -0.03 19.52
N GLU A 294 14.56 0.17 20.07
CA GLU A 294 14.29 1.31 20.96
C GLU A 294 15.15 1.24 22.24
N TYR A 295 15.29 0.03 22.82
CA TYR A 295 16.12 -0.19 24.01
C TYR A 295 17.58 0.22 23.79
N VAL A 296 18.18 -0.19 22.66
CA VAL A 296 19.57 0.13 22.34
C VAL A 296 19.73 1.63 22.04
N LEU A 297 18.82 2.22 21.26
CA LEU A 297 18.79 3.67 20.98
C LEU A 297 18.66 4.50 22.27
N GLY A 298 17.91 4.02 23.25
CA GLY A 298 17.75 4.63 24.58
C GLY A 298 18.92 4.39 25.53
N GLY A 299 20.09 3.93 25.03
CA GLY A 299 21.29 3.70 25.84
C GLY A 299 21.16 2.52 26.80
N CYS A 300 20.34 1.53 26.49
CA CYS A 300 20.14 0.30 27.25
C CYS A 300 19.59 0.52 28.69
N GLN A 301 18.82 1.58 28.90
CA GLN A 301 18.33 1.97 30.24
C GLN A 301 17.04 1.25 30.64
N ASP A 302 16.04 1.20 29.76
CA ASP A 302 14.71 0.65 30.08
C ASP A 302 14.61 -0.85 29.74
N LYS A 303 15.05 -1.69 30.67
CA LYS A 303 14.99 -3.16 30.53
C LYS A 303 13.56 -3.72 30.36
N LYS A 304 12.51 -2.94 30.70
CA LYS A 304 11.12 -3.39 30.51
C LYS A 304 10.77 -3.57 29.05
N LEU A 305 11.40 -2.80 28.15
CA LEU A 305 11.23 -2.91 26.71
C LEU A 305 11.58 -4.32 26.18
N LEU A 306 12.53 -5.00 26.76
CA LEU A 306 12.98 -6.32 26.32
C LEU A 306 12.04 -7.46 26.71
N ASN A 307 11.14 -7.22 27.67
CA ASN A 307 10.24 -8.24 28.21
C ASN A 307 10.98 -9.58 28.48
N VAL A 308 12.04 -9.51 29.28
CA VAL A 308 12.96 -10.65 29.52
C VAL A 308 12.22 -11.77 30.24
N ARG A 309 12.33 -12.97 29.71
CA ARG A 309 11.73 -14.16 30.30
C ARG A 309 12.44 -14.51 31.62
N VAL A 310 11.71 -14.43 32.71
CA VAL A 310 12.20 -14.86 34.04
C VAL A 310 11.77 -16.30 34.26
N PHE A 311 12.73 -17.20 34.40
CA PHE A 311 12.44 -18.58 34.78
C PHE A 311 12.19 -18.65 36.29
N ASP A 312 11.19 -19.47 36.68
CA ASP A 312 10.97 -19.80 38.10
C ASP A 312 12.16 -20.53 38.67
N ASP A 313 12.29 -20.50 40.01
CA ASP A 313 13.45 -21.05 40.70
C ASP A 313 13.57 -22.58 40.56
N ASN A 314 12.49 -23.30 40.34
CA ASN A 314 12.53 -24.73 40.09
C ASN A 314 13.12 -25.01 38.70
N THR A 315 12.75 -24.23 37.68
CA THR A 315 13.34 -24.33 36.35
C THR A 315 14.83 -24.01 36.38
N LYS A 316 15.23 -22.93 37.07
CA LYS A 316 16.65 -22.57 37.26
C LYS A 316 17.46 -23.73 37.92
N ARG A 317 16.95 -24.29 39.01
CA ARG A 317 17.59 -25.43 39.71
C ARG A 317 17.71 -26.65 38.81
N ARG A 318 16.69 -26.98 38.02
CA ARG A 318 16.70 -28.12 37.09
C ARG A 318 17.76 -27.95 36.00
N VAL A 319 17.80 -26.76 35.37
CA VAL A 319 18.79 -26.43 34.34
C VAL A 319 20.20 -26.47 34.91
N TYR A 320 20.42 -25.85 36.07
CA TYR A 320 21.72 -25.88 36.76
C TYR A 320 22.17 -27.31 37.11
N ALA A 321 21.30 -28.14 37.66
CA ALA A 321 21.61 -29.55 37.98
C ALA A 321 21.98 -30.34 36.71
N ARG A 322 21.28 -30.12 35.61
CA ARG A 322 21.58 -30.78 34.33
C ARG A 322 22.91 -30.30 33.74
N GLN A 323 23.17 -29.02 33.71
CA GLN A 323 24.45 -28.45 33.26
C GLN A 323 25.63 -28.92 34.10
N THR A 324 25.43 -29.02 35.43
CA THR A 324 26.44 -29.55 36.33
C THR A 324 26.75 -31.03 36.07
N ALA A 325 25.73 -31.82 35.76
CA ALA A 325 25.94 -33.25 35.39
C ALA A 325 26.69 -33.35 34.05
N GLU A 326 26.30 -32.60 33.03
CA GLU A 326 26.96 -32.57 31.70
C GLU A 326 28.43 -32.08 31.81
N ALA A 327 28.69 -31.04 32.62
CA ALA A 327 30.05 -30.54 32.86
C ALA A 327 30.94 -31.58 33.59
N LYS A 328 30.40 -32.33 34.56
CA LYS A 328 31.11 -33.42 35.23
C LYS A 328 31.47 -34.54 34.26
N GLU A 329 30.56 -34.94 33.38
CA GLU A 329 30.85 -35.95 32.35
C GLU A 329 31.96 -35.50 31.41
N LYS A 330 32.04 -34.22 31.08
CA LYS A 330 33.04 -33.63 30.17
C LYS A 330 34.33 -33.21 30.91
N HIS A 331 34.44 -33.39 32.23
CA HIS A 331 35.53 -32.89 33.06
C HIS A 331 35.76 -31.37 32.93
N GLU A 332 34.69 -30.62 32.71
CA GLU A 332 34.68 -29.17 32.58
C GLU A 332 34.18 -28.52 33.89
N SER A 333 34.58 -27.26 34.11
CA SER A 333 34.05 -26.46 35.23
C SER A 333 32.69 -25.87 34.85
N ASN A 334 31.69 -26.04 35.71
CA ASN A 334 30.40 -25.35 35.59
C ASN A 334 30.49 -24.01 36.33
N CYS A 335 31.19 -23.06 35.73
CA CYS A 335 31.33 -21.70 36.25
C CYS A 335 30.27 -20.81 35.64
N TYR A 336 29.22 -20.52 36.40
CA TYR A 336 28.31 -19.42 36.16
C TYR A 336 28.11 -18.63 37.44
#